data_a2724abf56856311b99f4219f1ab2feb
#
_entry.id   a2724abf56856311b99f4219f1ab2feb
#
_cell.length_a   1.000
_cell.length_b   1.000
_cell.length_c   1.000
_cell.angle_alpha   90.00
_cell.angle_beta   90.00
_cell.angle_gamma   90.00
#
_symmetry.space_group_name_H-M   'P 1'
#
loop_
_entity.id
_entity.type
_entity.pdbx_description
1 polymer ?
#
loop_
_entity_poly.entity_id
_entity_poly.type
_entity_poly.pdbx_seq_one_letter_code
_entity_poly.pdbx_strand_id
1 'polypeptide(L)'
;NDGTFGPTVMFGLGGIFVEVLKDVTFRVAPISESEALGMEDEIRSAAILNGTRGESPRDKEALAKVLAAYAYMVHDLQDEIAESDANPVIVYERGQGVKVVDARIILKKK
;
A
#
# COMPACT_ATOMS: atom_id res chain seq x y z
N ASN A 1 -7.26 -10.20 -8.85
CA ASN A 1 -8.63 -10.43 -8.38
C ASN A 1 -9.09 -11.82 -8.82
N ASP A 2 -9.39 -12.66 -7.87
CA ASP A 2 -9.85 -14.01 -8.15
C ASP A 2 -11.38 -14.11 -8.29
N GLY A 3 -12.07 -13.00 -8.20
CA GLY A 3 -13.52 -12.92 -8.38
C GLY A 3 -14.35 -13.44 -7.22
N THR A 4 -13.75 -14.19 -6.32
CA THR A 4 -14.47 -14.79 -5.19
C THR A 4 -14.43 -13.90 -3.96
N PHE A 5 -13.27 -13.35 -3.66
CA PHE A 5 -13.04 -12.57 -2.45
C PHE A 5 -12.85 -11.07 -2.73
N GLY A 6 -12.94 -10.68 -3.99
CA GLY A 6 -12.70 -9.33 -4.40
C GLY A 6 -11.22 -9.05 -4.68
N PRO A 7 -10.87 -7.79 -4.95
CA PRO A 7 -9.50 -7.45 -5.31
C PRO A 7 -8.56 -7.56 -4.10
N THR A 8 -7.36 -8.02 -4.36
CA THR A 8 -6.33 -8.14 -3.34
C THR A 8 -5.42 -6.92 -3.41
N VAL A 9 -5.13 -6.35 -2.24
CA VAL A 9 -4.23 -5.21 -2.11
C VAL A 9 -2.92 -5.69 -1.50
N MET A 10 -1.82 -5.32 -2.14
CA MET A 10 -0.48 -5.68 -1.68
C MET A 10 0.24 -4.42 -1.21
N PHE A 11 0.91 -4.52 -0.08
CA PHE A 11 1.76 -3.46 0.43
C PHE A 11 3.15 -3.99 0.72
N GLY A 12 4.16 -3.19 0.37
CA GLY A 12 5.55 -3.49 0.70
C GLY A 12 6.40 -2.27 0.41
N LEU A 13 7.62 -2.27 0.93
CA LEU A 13 8.56 -1.22 0.59
C LEU A 13 9.08 -1.46 -0.82
N GLY A 14 9.16 -0.38 -1.60
CA GLY A 14 9.49 -0.46 -3.01
C GLY A 14 10.93 -0.82 -3.30
N GLY A 15 11.21 -0.98 -4.58
CA GLY A 15 12.53 -1.29 -5.08
C GLY A 15 12.69 -2.75 -5.42
N ILE A 16 13.85 -3.10 -5.91
CA ILE A 16 14.11 -4.46 -6.39
C ILE A 16 14.05 -5.49 -5.27
N PHE A 17 14.25 -5.06 -4.03
CA PHE A 17 14.28 -5.99 -2.90
C PHE A 17 12.91 -6.58 -2.57
N VAL A 18 11.83 -5.92 -2.98
CA VAL A 18 10.47 -6.43 -2.73
C VAL A 18 10.31 -7.81 -3.40
N GLU A 19 10.73 -7.93 -4.64
CA GLU A 19 10.61 -9.19 -5.36
C GLU A 19 11.54 -10.27 -4.84
N VAL A 20 12.77 -9.88 -4.50
CA VAL A 20 13.79 -10.82 -4.04
C VAL A 20 13.47 -11.33 -2.64
N LEU A 21 13.14 -10.43 -1.73
CA LEU A 21 12.91 -10.76 -0.32
C LEU A 21 11.46 -11.13 -0.02
N LYS A 22 10.56 -10.84 -0.94
CA LYS A 22 9.12 -11.06 -0.75
C LYS A 22 8.63 -10.40 0.54
N ASP A 23 9.11 -9.18 0.77
CA ASP A 23 8.76 -8.41 1.97
C ASP A 23 7.49 -7.60 1.72
N VAL A 24 6.39 -8.33 1.58
CA VAL A 24 5.09 -7.74 1.28
C VAL A 24 4.01 -8.36 2.13
N THR A 25 2.88 -7.68 2.21
CA THR A 25 1.70 -8.18 2.90
C THR A 25 0.48 -7.95 2.02
N PHE A 26 -0.57 -8.73 2.23
CA PHE A 26 -1.75 -8.72 1.39
C PHE A 26 -3.02 -8.61 2.23
N ARG A 27 -4.03 -7.97 1.65
CA ARG A 27 -5.40 -7.98 2.19
C ARG A 27 -6.38 -7.98 1.03
N VAL A 28 -7.57 -8.53 1.30
CA VAL A 28 -8.68 -8.41 0.35
C VAL A 28 -9.35 -7.06 0.61
N ALA A 29 -9.53 -6.28 -0.44
CA ALA A 29 -10.17 -4.97 -0.33
C ALA A 29 -11.67 -5.10 -0.08
N PRO A 30 -12.30 -4.16 0.60
CA PRO A 30 -11.71 -2.95 1.15
C PRO A 30 -11.05 -3.19 2.51
N ILE A 31 -10.23 -2.24 2.95
CA ILE A 31 -9.61 -2.31 4.27
C ILE A 31 -9.80 -0.97 4.99
N SER A 32 -9.83 -1.04 6.32
CA SER A 32 -9.90 0.16 7.15
C SER A 32 -8.52 0.76 7.34
N GLU A 33 -8.47 1.98 7.87
CA GLU A 33 -7.18 2.59 8.22
C GLU A 33 -6.45 1.78 9.28
N SER A 34 -7.20 1.20 10.22
CA SER A 34 -6.63 0.34 11.26
C SER A 34 -5.96 -0.90 10.66
N GLU A 35 -6.63 -1.53 9.69
CA GLU A 35 -6.05 -2.66 8.98
C GLU A 35 -4.82 -2.25 8.17
N ALA A 36 -4.87 -1.06 7.57
CA ALA A 36 -3.74 -0.55 6.81
C ALA A 36 -2.51 -0.34 7.71
N LEU A 37 -2.73 0.20 8.92
CA LEU A 37 -1.64 0.33 9.89
C LEU A 37 -1.05 -1.03 10.24
N GLY A 38 -1.92 -2.03 10.42
CA GLY A 38 -1.47 -3.39 10.69
C GLY A 38 -0.60 -3.95 9.57
N MET A 39 -0.98 -3.69 8.32
CA MET A 39 -0.19 -4.13 7.17
C MET A 39 1.20 -3.50 7.18
N GLU A 40 1.29 -2.22 7.57
CA GLU A 40 2.58 -1.53 7.63
C GLU A 40 3.53 -2.16 8.63
N ASP A 41 2.99 -2.77 9.69
CA ASP A 41 3.80 -3.40 10.71
C ASP A 41 4.14 -4.86 10.38
N GLU A 42 3.48 -5.46 9.42
CA GLU A 42 3.69 -6.88 9.07
C GLU A 42 4.91 -7.12 8.20
N ILE A 43 5.37 -6.13 7.46
CA ILE A 43 6.53 -6.33 6.59
C ILE A 43 7.80 -6.36 7.44
N ARG A 44 8.80 -7.10 6.95
CA ARG A 44 10.08 -7.22 7.68
C ARG A 44 10.79 -5.89 7.82
N SER A 45 10.60 -5.02 6.84
CA SER A 45 11.24 -3.70 6.82
C SER A 45 10.45 -2.64 7.57
N ALA A 46 9.47 -3.04 8.38
CA ALA A 46 8.63 -2.09 9.13
C ALA A 46 9.45 -1.11 9.97
N ALA A 47 10.62 -1.55 10.45
CA ALA A 47 11.50 -0.69 11.24
C ALA A 47 11.87 0.61 10.50
N ILE A 48 11.93 0.58 9.17
CA ILE A 48 12.24 1.78 8.38
C ILE A 48 11.14 2.81 8.56
N LEU A 49 9.88 2.36 8.56
CA LEU A 49 8.74 3.26 8.76
C LEU A 49 8.67 3.78 10.20
N ASN A 50 9.11 2.98 11.15
CA ASN A 50 9.09 3.36 12.56
C ASN A 50 10.27 4.22 12.98
N GLY A 51 11.25 4.38 12.10
CA GLY A 51 12.46 5.13 12.39
C GLY A 51 13.53 4.25 13.00
N THR A 52 14.76 4.39 12.51
CA THR A 52 15.89 3.64 13.03
C THR A 52 17.09 4.56 13.16
N ARG A 53 18.01 4.21 14.07
CA ARG A 53 19.29 4.92 14.23
C ARG A 53 19.12 6.43 14.41
N GLY A 54 18.13 6.84 15.20
CA GLY A 54 17.91 8.25 15.48
C GLY A 54 17.11 8.99 14.44
N GLU A 55 16.67 8.33 13.38
CA GLU A 55 15.79 8.96 12.39
C GLU A 55 14.38 9.05 12.95
N SER A 56 13.66 10.10 12.51
CA SER A 56 12.27 10.27 12.90
C SER A 56 11.39 9.21 12.27
N PRO A 57 10.33 8.77 12.97
CA PRO A 57 9.35 7.87 12.36
C PRO A 57 8.71 8.51 11.12
N ARG A 58 8.32 7.69 10.18
CA ARG A 58 7.60 8.14 8.99
C ARG A 58 6.12 8.32 9.31
N ASP A 59 5.42 8.99 8.41
CA ASP A 59 4.00 9.30 8.60
C ASP A 59 3.13 8.09 8.25
N LYS A 60 3.10 7.12 9.14
CA LYS A 60 2.35 5.88 8.96
C LYS A 60 0.85 6.12 8.89
N GLU A 61 0.36 7.11 9.62
CA GLU A 61 -1.08 7.41 9.62
C GLU A 61 -1.52 7.96 8.26
N ALA A 62 -0.74 8.86 7.66
CA ALA A 62 -1.04 9.37 6.34
C ALA A 62 -0.96 8.25 5.30
N LEU A 63 0.03 7.37 5.42
CA LEU A 63 0.15 6.23 4.52
C LEU A 63 -1.06 5.30 4.66
N ALA A 64 -1.50 5.05 5.89
CA ALA A 64 -2.66 4.20 6.13
C ALA A 64 -3.92 4.77 5.50
N LYS A 65 -4.10 6.09 5.55
CA LYS A 65 -5.25 6.74 4.91
C LYS A 65 -5.21 6.55 3.40
N VAL A 66 -4.04 6.72 2.80
CA VAL A 66 -3.89 6.52 1.35
C VAL A 66 -4.13 5.06 0.99
N LEU A 67 -3.58 4.14 1.75
CA LEU A 67 -3.72 2.71 1.50
C LEU A 67 -5.19 2.28 1.60
N ALA A 68 -5.90 2.75 2.63
CA ALA A 68 -7.32 2.45 2.78
C ALA A 68 -8.14 3.06 1.64
N ALA A 69 -7.87 4.31 1.28
CA ALA A 69 -8.58 4.97 0.17
C ALA A 69 -8.32 4.23 -1.14
N TYR A 70 -7.09 3.81 -1.36
CA TYR A 70 -6.73 3.04 -2.54
C TYR A 70 -7.48 1.71 -2.58
N ALA A 71 -7.57 1.02 -1.45
CA ALA A 71 -8.29 -0.25 -1.37
C ALA A 71 -9.77 -0.07 -1.67
N TYR A 72 -10.39 1.01 -1.16
CA TYR A 72 -11.79 1.29 -1.47
C TYR A 72 -11.98 1.58 -2.96
N MET A 73 -11.05 2.32 -3.56
CA MET A 73 -11.12 2.62 -4.99
C MET A 73 -11.08 1.33 -5.82
N VAL A 74 -10.13 0.44 -5.54
CA VAL A 74 -10.03 -0.79 -6.33
C VAL A 74 -11.22 -1.71 -6.07
N HIS A 75 -11.78 -1.69 -4.87
CA HIS A 75 -12.99 -2.43 -4.56
C HIS A 75 -14.17 -1.91 -5.38
N ASP A 76 -14.37 -0.59 -5.37
CA ASP A 76 -15.50 0.03 -6.06
C ASP A 76 -15.40 -0.12 -7.57
N LEU A 77 -14.20 -0.16 -8.11
CA LEU A 77 -13.97 -0.21 -9.56
C LEU A 77 -13.50 -1.59 -10.02
N GLN A 78 -13.71 -2.62 -9.21
CA GLN A 78 -13.19 -3.95 -9.50
C GLN A 78 -13.69 -4.55 -10.82
N ASP A 79 -14.84 -4.11 -11.29
CA ASP A 79 -15.36 -4.58 -12.57
C ASP A 79 -14.69 -3.91 -13.76
N GLU A 80 -13.99 -2.80 -13.53
CA GLU A 80 -13.37 -2.00 -14.58
C GLU A 80 -11.85 -2.08 -14.58
N ILE A 81 -11.25 -2.30 -13.42
CA ILE A 81 -9.79 -2.32 -13.27
C ILE A 81 -9.27 -3.75 -13.30
N ALA A 82 -8.36 -4.03 -14.24
CA ALA A 82 -7.67 -5.31 -14.28
C ALA A 82 -6.55 -5.35 -13.24
N GLU A 83 -5.75 -4.29 -13.19
CA GLU A 83 -4.72 -4.14 -12.17
C GLU A 83 -4.34 -2.68 -12.06
N SER A 84 -3.76 -2.32 -10.91
CA SER A 84 -3.25 -0.97 -10.70
C SER A 84 -2.09 -1.02 -9.72
N ASP A 85 -1.26 0.01 -9.76
CA ASP A 85 -0.23 0.18 -8.75
C ASP A 85 0.04 1.67 -8.52
N ALA A 86 0.54 1.96 -7.33
CA ALA A 86 1.03 3.28 -6.96
C ALA A 86 2.46 3.07 -6.49
N ASN A 87 3.42 3.45 -7.31
CA ASN A 87 4.82 3.11 -7.06
C ASN A 87 5.75 4.09 -7.76
N PRO A 88 6.58 4.81 -7.04
CA PRO A 88 6.65 4.72 -5.57
C PRO A 88 5.70 5.68 -4.87
N VAL A 89 5.51 5.43 -3.58
CA VAL A 89 4.87 6.35 -2.66
C VAL A 89 5.94 6.79 -1.67
N ILE A 90 6.18 8.09 -1.61
CA ILE A 90 7.18 8.63 -0.68
C ILE A 90 6.46 8.94 0.63
N VAL A 91 6.99 8.40 1.74
CA VAL A 91 6.45 8.63 3.06
C VAL A 91 7.39 9.57 3.80
N TYR A 92 6.90 10.76 4.12
CA TYR A 92 7.69 11.76 4.82
C TYR A 92 7.67 11.49 6.32
N GLU A 93 8.31 12.35 7.09
CA GLU A 93 8.31 12.24 8.54
C GLU A 93 6.90 12.42 9.07
N ARG A 94 6.67 11.92 10.29
CA ARG A 94 5.37 12.01 10.96
C ARG A 94 4.82 13.43 10.89
N GLY A 95 3.59 13.56 10.44
CA GLY A 95 2.92 14.83 10.31
C GLY A 95 3.17 15.55 8.99
N GLN A 96 4.05 15.03 8.15
CA GLN A 96 4.40 15.66 6.87
C GLN A 96 3.70 15.00 5.68
N GLY A 97 2.99 13.89 5.89
CA GLY A 97 2.20 13.25 4.85
C GLY A 97 2.98 12.31 3.96
N VAL A 98 2.35 11.99 2.84
CA VAL A 98 2.92 11.12 1.82
C VAL A 98 2.71 11.74 0.44
N LYS A 99 3.46 11.25 -0.54
CA LYS A 99 3.30 11.69 -1.93
C LYS A 99 3.31 10.46 -2.83
N VAL A 100 2.24 10.31 -3.61
CA VAL A 100 2.22 9.30 -4.66
C VAL A 100 2.95 9.90 -5.86
N VAL A 101 4.09 9.32 -6.20
CA VAL A 101 4.92 9.85 -7.29
C VAL A 101 4.41 9.39 -8.63
N ASP A 102 3.97 8.13 -8.70
CA ASP A 102 3.47 7.57 -9.93
C ASP A 102 2.39 6.54 -9.62
N ALA A 103 1.44 6.41 -10.54
CA ALA A 103 0.38 5.43 -10.41
C ALA A 103 0.01 4.94 -11.80
N ARG A 104 -0.40 3.69 -11.89
CA ARG A 104 -0.80 3.09 -13.16
C ARG A 104 -2.07 2.28 -12.94
N ILE A 105 -2.98 2.40 -13.89
CA ILE A 105 -4.24 1.64 -13.87
C ILE A 105 -4.41 0.99 -15.23
N ILE A 106 -4.64 -0.32 -15.22
CA ILE A 106 -4.92 -1.08 -16.43
C ILE A 106 -6.39 -1.48 -16.37
N LEU A 107 -7.15 -1.07 -17.37
CA LEU A 107 -8.58 -1.35 -17.43
C LEU A 107 -8.81 -2.73 -18.03
N LYS A 108 -9.91 -3.36 -17.61
CA LYS A 108 -10.32 -4.64 -18.19
C LYS A 108 -10.79 -4.41 -19.62
N LYS A 109 -10.51 -5.38 -20.46
CA LYS A 109 -11.03 -5.36 -21.84
C LYS A 109 -12.50 -5.73 -21.80
N LYS A 110 -13.27 -5.02 -22.62
CA LYS A 110 -14.69 -5.32 -22.79
C LYS A 110 -14.91 -6.26 -23.96
#